data_4c42a0b3270684d683b0c0b124a8853d
#
_entry.id   4c42a0b3270684d683b0c0b124a8853d
#
_cell.length_a   1.000
_cell.length_b   1.000
_cell.length_c   1.000
_cell.angle_alpha   90.00
_cell.angle_beta   90.00
_cell.angle_gamma   90.00
#
_symmetry.space_group_name_H-M   'P 1'
#
loop_
_entity.id
_entity.type
_entity.pdbx_description
1 polymer ?
#
loop_
_entity_poly.entity_id
_entity_poly.type
_entity_poly.pdbx_seq_one_letter_code
_entity_poly.pdbx_strand_id
1 'polypeptide(L)'
;LLRSFQLLLRIGPVMTSPAPREVMDSLTAVSVKESAAGRSGFSLTFTVSKNGRIMQDLLPNGYFEPITTRVQIVVIAQGTPTTLIDGIVAKLDLAPSNEPNKTTLTVTGEDVSLMMDLLELTGLPFPFMPAEARVLALLAKYPMYGIVPIVIPSPLFEIPNAFDEVPTQQGTDLNYIKYLASETGYTFYIKPGPVVGMNYAYWGPEIRWPTTSSIAAATPLGATQPALNINMDELSTLDSMSFSFDGLAGAFYVVSARIPDLCFNVPIPVPPVGILRPALARQQPIPHRLEYVSNTNDAGPIRAALLGLARASQQGDAVTGSGSFDVDRYGTILRARNLVGIRGAGIAFDGYYYVTSVSHDIKRGDYKQSFTVAREGLVPTTNTVQVS
;
A
#
# COMPACT_ATOMS: atom_id res chain seq x y z
N LEU A 1 19.42 -5.95 27.24
CA LEU A 1 18.70 -5.12 26.28
C LEU A 1 17.22 -5.27 26.58
N LEU A 2 16.61 -4.23 27.14
CA LEU A 2 15.18 -4.18 27.45
C LEU A 2 14.40 -4.24 26.12
N ARG A 3 13.67 -5.29 25.90
CA ARG A 3 12.67 -5.43 24.84
C ARG A 3 11.63 -4.32 25.05
N SER A 4 11.61 -3.32 24.21
CA SER A 4 10.72 -2.21 24.45
C SER A 4 10.04 -1.71 23.18
N PHE A 5 9.12 -2.49 22.68
CA PHE A 5 8.03 -1.89 21.94
C PHE A 5 6.81 -1.76 22.85
N GLN A 6 6.10 -0.65 22.71
CA GLN A 6 4.83 -0.41 23.38
C GLN A 6 3.75 -0.29 22.31
N LEU A 7 2.64 -0.98 22.53
CA LEU A 7 1.47 -0.89 21.68
C LEU A 7 0.50 0.14 22.29
N LEU A 8 0.13 1.13 21.51
CA LEU A 8 -0.90 2.10 21.82
C LEU A 8 -2.06 1.93 20.86
N LEU A 9 -3.22 1.57 21.39
CA LEU A 9 -4.46 1.46 20.65
C LEU A 9 -5.33 2.68 20.93
N ARG A 10 -5.82 3.34 19.89
CA ARG A 10 -6.75 4.45 19.98
C ARG A 10 -8.02 4.09 19.21
N ILE A 11 -9.17 4.26 19.86
CA ILE A 11 -10.49 3.87 19.31
C ILE A 11 -11.47 5.01 19.57
N GLY A 12 -12.37 5.22 18.64
CA GLY A 12 -13.43 6.21 18.77
C GLY A 12 -14.11 6.46 17.41
N PRO A 13 -15.09 7.35 17.35
CA PRO A 13 -15.68 7.75 16.06
C PRO A 13 -14.66 8.51 15.22
N VAL A 14 -14.92 9.70 14.77
CA VAL A 14 -13.96 10.50 13.97
C VAL A 14 -12.70 10.85 14.77
N MET A 15 -12.87 11.29 16.03
CA MET A 15 -11.76 11.58 16.94
C MET A 15 -11.53 10.39 17.88
N THR A 16 -10.34 9.82 17.81
CA THR A 16 -9.98 8.64 18.61
C THR A 16 -9.39 9.05 19.96
N SER A 17 -9.69 8.27 21.00
CA SER A 17 -9.08 8.35 22.33
C SER A 17 -8.28 7.07 22.63
N PRO A 18 -7.31 7.12 23.56
CA PRO A 18 -6.63 5.91 24.01
C PRO A 18 -7.65 4.87 24.49
N ALA A 19 -7.46 3.61 24.10
CA ALA A 19 -8.34 2.52 24.54
C ALA A 19 -8.30 2.37 26.07
N PRO A 20 -9.45 2.10 26.70
CA PRO A 20 -9.50 1.83 28.15
C PRO A 20 -8.61 0.64 28.53
N ARG A 21 -8.13 0.65 29.79
CA ARG A 21 -7.24 -0.39 30.28
C ARG A 21 -7.84 -1.79 30.12
N GLU A 22 -9.13 -1.95 30.37
CA GLU A 22 -9.83 -3.24 30.24
C GLU A 22 -9.80 -3.80 28.82
N VAL A 23 -9.87 -2.92 27.81
CA VAL A 23 -9.73 -3.28 26.40
C VAL A 23 -8.30 -3.72 26.13
N MET A 24 -7.30 -2.99 26.62
CA MET A 24 -5.89 -3.35 26.46
C MET A 24 -5.51 -4.64 27.20
N ASP A 25 -6.08 -4.88 28.39
CA ASP A 25 -5.84 -6.08 29.16
C ASP A 25 -6.46 -7.33 28.53
N SER A 26 -7.55 -7.18 27.80
CA SER A 26 -8.25 -8.25 27.07
C SER A 26 -7.65 -8.53 25.68
N LEU A 27 -6.83 -7.64 25.17
CA LEU A 27 -6.19 -7.77 23.86
C LEU A 27 -5.11 -8.87 23.89
N THR A 28 -5.27 -9.87 23.03
CA THR A 28 -4.37 -11.04 22.97
C THR A 28 -3.46 -11.03 21.74
N ALA A 29 -3.98 -10.54 20.61
CA ALA A 29 -3.21 -10.44 19.37
C ALA A 29 -3.67 -9.25 18.54
N VAL A 30 -2.72 -8.65 17.84
CA VAL A 30 -2.93 -7.61 16.83
C VAL A 30 -2.23 -8.05 15.55
N SER A 31 -2.97 -8.11 14.46
CA SER A 31 -2.40 -8.31 13.12
C SER A 31 -2.71 -7.10 12.26
N VAL A 32 -1.69 -6.55 11.59
CA VAL A 32 -1.85 -5.45 10.64
C VAL A 32 -1.18 -5.85 9.34
N LYS A 33 -1.92 -5.78 8.24
CA LYS A 33 -1.39 -6.06 6.90
C LYS A 33 -1.33 -4.78 6.08
N GLU A 34 -0.12 -4.34 5.75
CA GLU A 34 0.11 -3.30 4.76
C GLU A 34 0.25 -3.92 3.37
N SER A 35 -0.41 -3.36 2.36
CA SER A 35 -0.35 -3.85 0.98
C SER A 35 -0.07 -2.71 0.00
N ALA A 36 0.84 -2.92 -0.95
CA ALA A 36 1.11 -1.95 -2.00
C ALA A 36 0.00 -1.92 -3.07
N ALA A 37 -0.58 -3.07 -3.37
CA ALA A 37 -1.57 -3.20 -4.44
C ALA A 37 -3.03 -3.04 -3.97
N GLY A 38 -3.30 -3.34 -2.70
CA GLY A 38 -4.65 -3.34 -2.14
C GLY A 38 -4.82 -2.37 -0.98
N ARG A 39 -5.98 -2.45 -0.32
CA ARG A 39 -6.19 -1.79 0.96
C ARG A 39 -5.39 -2.48 2.05
N SER A 40 -4.88 -1.70 2.98
CA SER A 40 -4.31 -2.21 4.22
C SER A 40 -5.43 -2.56 5.19
N GLY A 41 -5.20 -3.54 6.05
CA GLY A 41 -6.22 -4.00 6.98
C GLY A 41 -5.64 -4.35 8.34
N PHE A 42 -6.52 -4.50 9.33
CA PHE A 42 -6.13 -4.91 10.68
C PHE A 42 -7.11 -5.93 11.25
N SER A 43 -6.61 -6.68 12.21
CA SER A 43 -7.40 -7.59 13.03
C SER A 43 -6.95 -7.47 14.49
N LEU A 44 -7.89 -7.23 15.39
CA LEU A 44 -7.69 -7.18 16.83
C LEU A 44 -8.41 -8.36 17.46
N THR A 45 -7.70 -9.19 18.20
CA THR A 45 -8.28 -10.36 18.88
C THR A 45 -8.29 -10.12 20.38
N PHE A 46 -9.47 -10.17 20.95
CA PHE A 46 -9.71 -10.00 22.39
C PHE A 46 -10.21 -11.31 23.01
N THR A 47 -9.72 -11.62 24.18
CA THR A 47 -10.32 -12.66 25.04
C THR A 47 -11.26 -11.98 26.02
N VAL A 48 -12.54 -12.31 25.96
CA VAL A 48 -13.59 -11.62 26.72
C VAL A 48 -14.33 -12.57 27.65
N SER A 49 -14.77 -12.04 28.77
CA SER A 49 -15.64 -12.74 29.69
C SER A 49 -17.10 -12.33 29.47
N LYS A 50 -18.04 -13.27 29.61
CA LYS A 50 -19.48 -13.00 29.49
C LYS A 50 -19.95 -11.83 30.39
N ASN A 51 -19.37 -11.74 31.58
CA ASN A 51 -19.72 -10.69 32.56
C ASN A 51 -18.72 -9.52 32.55
N GLY A 52 -17.77 -9.51 31.59
CA GLY A 52 -16.79 -8.46 31.48
C GLY A 52 -17.38 -7.19 30.86
N ARG A 53 -16.77 -6.04 31.12
CA ARG A 53 -17.22 -4.73 30.67
C ARG A 53 -17.30 -4.62 29.12
N ILE A 54 -16.44 -5.32 28.39
CA ILE A 54 -16.50 -5.32 26.92
C ILE A 54 -17.84 -5.88 26.44
N MET A 55 -18.28 -7.01 27.02
CA MET A 55 -19.52 -7.68 26.60
C MET A 55 -20.78 -7.02 27.18
N GLN A 56 -20.71 -6.47 28.38
CA GLN A 56 -21.90 -5.93 29.09
C GLN A 56 -22.13 -4.44 28.78
N ASP A 57 -21.09 -3.68 28.50
CA ASP A 57 -21.17 -2.22 28.40
C ASP A 57 -20.65 -1.74 27.03
N LEU A 58 -19.39 -2.00 26.68
CA LEU A 58 -18.77 -1.39 25.52
C LEU A 58 -19.37 -1.87 24.19
N LEU A 59 -19.58 -3.17 24.03
CA LEU A 59 -20.14 -3.72 22.81
C LEU A 59 -21.60 -3.31 22.57
N PRO A 60 -22.51 -3.38 23.57
CA PRO A 60 -23.89 -2.90 23.40
C PRO A 60 -23.99 -1.39 23.15
N ASN A 61 -23.05 -0.59 23.66
CA ASN A 61 -23.01 0.86 23.46
C ASN A 61 -22.26 1.28 22.17
N GLY A 62 -21.97 0.33 21.27
CA GLY A 62 -21.40 0.63 19.95
C GLY A 62 -19.92 1.00 19.97
N TYR A 63 -19.13 0.60 21.00
CA TYR A 63 -17.70 0.95 21.07
C TYR A 63 -16.88 0.43 19.88
N PHE A 64 -17.30 -0.68 19.27
CA PHE A 64 -16.71 -1.26 18.07
C PHE A 64 -17.66 -1.24 16.87
N GLU A 65 -18.62 -0.33 16.85
CA GLU A 65 -19.63 -0.27 15.78
C GLU A 65 -18.98 -0.21 14.40
N PRO A 66 -19.28 -1.16 13.48
CA PRO A 66 -18.74 -1.14 12.13
C PRO A 66 -19.08 0.15 11.39
N ILE A 67 -18.17 0.58 10.50
CA ILE A 67 -18.24 1.77 9.65
C ILE A 67 -18.13 3.09 10.41
N THR A 68 -18.53 3.14 11.67
CA THR A 68 -18.48 4.38 12.47
C THR A 68 -17.26 4.48 13.38
N THR A 69 -16.68 3.33 13.77
CA THR A 69 -15.54 3.30 14.69
C THR A 69 -14.23 3.32 13.96
N ARG A 70 -13.41 4.35 14.23
CA ARG A 70 -12.04 4.51 13.77
C ARG A 70 -11.07 3.89 14.76
N VAL A 71 -10.08 3.17 14.26
CA VAL A 71 -9.03 2.49 15.03
C VAL A 71 -7.67 2.94 14.54
N GLN A 72 -6.82 3.39 15.46
CA GLN A 72 -5.44 3.72 15.17
C GLN A 72 -4.52 2.82 15.99
N ILE A 73 -3.67 2.07 15.30
CA ILE A 73 -2.69 1.17 15.92
C ILE A 73 -1.32 1.82 15.82
N VAL A 74 -0.76 2.18 16.96
CA VAL A 74 0.53 2.86 17.07
C VAL A 74 1.48 1.97 17.86
N VAL A 75 2.67 1.76 17.31
CA VAL A 75 3.75 1.06 17.99
C VAL A 75 4.85 2.08 18.31
N ILE A 76 5.29 2.09 19.55
CA ILE A 76 6.44 2.87 19.99
C ILE A 76 7.63 1.92 20.06
N ALA A 77 8.52 2.00 19.08
CA ALA A 77 9.76 1.26 19.04
C ALA A 77 10.93 2.22 19.28
N GLN A 78 11.82 1.88 20.22
CA GLN A 78 12.97 2.72 20.59
C GLN A 78 12.63 4.20 20.89
N GLY A 79 11.44 4.42 21.48
CA GLY A 79 10.96 5.77 21.81
C GLY A 79 10.31 6.54 20.65
N THR A 80 10.32 6.00 19.43
CA THR A 80 9.71 6.66 18.27
C THR A 80 8.30 6.07 18.02
N PRO A 81 7.23 6.88 18.12
CA PRO A 81 5.89 6.43 17.80
C PRO A 81 5.71 6.28 16.29
N THR A 82 5.27 5.09 15.86
CA THR A 82 4.98 4.78 14.45
C THR A 82 3.55 4.28 14.34
N THR A 83 2.71 4.99 13.60
CA THR A 83 1.35 4.52 13.30
C THR A 83 1.42 3.43 12.25
N LEU A 84 1.02 2.21 12.60
CA LEU A 84 0.98 1.09 11.66
C LEU A 84 -0.21 1.23 10.72
N ILE A 85 -1.37 1.49 11.25
CA ILE A 85 -2.59 1.68 10.47
C ILE A 85 -3.51 2.69 11.17
N ASP A 86 -4.21 3.44 10.35
CA ASP A 86 -5.36 4.26 10.71
C ASP A 86 -6.52 3.74 9.87
N GLY A 87 -7.49 3.12 10.50
CA GLY A 87 -8.53 2.40 9.77
C GLY A 87 -9.90 2.47 10.44
N ILE A 88 -10.86 1.86 9.77
CA ILE A 88 -12.26 1.81 10.19
C ILE A 88 -12.65 0.36 10.44
N VAL A 89 -13.36 0.10 11.50
CA VAL A 89 -13.92 -1.23 11.79
C VAL A 89 -14.92 -1.61 10.70
N ALA A 90 -14.71 -2.77 10.09
CA ALA A 90 -15.59 -3.30 9.06
C ALA A 90 -16.48 -4.44 9.58
N LYS A 91 -15.95 -5.27 10.48
CA LYS A 91 -16.62 -6.49 10.92
C LYS A 91 -16.27 -6.85 12.35
N LEU A 92 -17.23 -7.46 13.05
CA LEU A 92 -17.08 -8.07 14.36
C LEU A 92 -17.41 -9.55 14.26
N ASP A 93 -16.54 -10.41 14.77
CA ASP A 93 -16.76 -11.85 14.90
C ASP A 93 -16.64 -12.25 16.37
N LEU A 94 -17.69 -12.85 16.89
CA LEU A 94 -17.72 -13.38 18.26
C LEU A 94 -17.75 -14.92 18.21
N ALA A 95 -16.76 -15.54 18.82
CA ALA A 95 -16.69 -17.00 18.99
C ALA A 95 -16.87 -17.34 20.47
N PRO A 96 -18.09 -17.65 20.91
CA PRO A 96 -18.37 -18.07 22.28
C PRO A 96 -17.66 -19.38 22.63
N SER A 97 -17.19 -19.49 23.88
CA SER A 97 -16.59 -20.71 24.40
C SER A 97 -17.35 -21.20 25.62
N ASN A 98 -17.48 -22.53 25.74
CA ASN A 98 -18.03 -23.15 26.93
C ASN A 98 -17.05 -23.09 28.12
N GLU A 99 -15.78 -22.81 27.87
CA GLU A 99 -14.78 -22.61 28.90
C GLU A 99 -14.83 -21.15 29.40
N PRO A 100 -14.82 -20.95 30.75
CA PRO A 100 -14.82 -19.61 31.31
C PRO A 100 -13.65 -18.76 30.78
N ASN A 101 -13.94 -17.50 30.46
CA ASN A 101 -12.96 -16.51 29.99
C ASN A 101 -12.17 -16.92 28.71
N LYS A 102 -12.76 -17.77 27.85
CA LYS A 102 -12.16 -18.15 26.55
C LYS A 102 -13.02 -17.75 25.34
N THR A 103 -14.04 -16.93 25.54
CA THR A 103 -14.78 -16.32 24.43
C THR A 103 -13.86 -15.36 23.70
N THR A 104 -13.78 -15.48 22.38
CA THR A 104 -12.93 -14.63 21.54
C THR A 104 -13.79 -13.64 20.77
N LEU A 105 -13.46 -12.36 20.87
CA LEU A 105 -13.98 -11.30 20.02
C LEU A 105 -12.91 -10.86 19.07
N THR A 106 -13.18 -10.95 17.77
CA THR A 106 -12.29 -10.46 16.71
C THR A 106 -12.90 -9.24 16.03
N VAL A 107 -12.16 -8.14 16.02
CA VAL A 107 -12.53 -6.89 15.38
C VAL A 107 -11.63 -6.71 14.18
N THR A 108 -12.20 -6.71 12.99
CA THR A 108 -11.46 -6.51 11.73
C THR A 108 -11.85 -5.21 11.07
N GLY A 109 -10.89 -4.59 10.38
CA GLY A 109 -11.13 -3.35 9.65
C GLY A 109 -10.10 -3.12 8.55
N GLU A 110 -10.34 -2.08 7.78
CA GLU A 110 -9.49 -1.65 6.67
C GLU A 110 -9.06 -0.20 6.89
N ASP A 111 -8.09 0.26 6.11
CA ASP A 111 -7.64 1.65 6.17
C ASP A 111 -8.77 2.64 5.83
N VAL A 112 -8.57 3.92 6.11
CA VAL A 112 -9.61 4.95 5.95
C VAL A 112 -10.13 5.08 4.52
N SER A 113 -9.48 4.48 3.51
CA SER A 113 -10.00 4.44 2.15
C SER A 113 -11.31 3.64 2.01
N LEU A 114 -11.64 2.81 3.01
CA LEU A 114 -12.94 2.13 3.10
C LEU A 114 -14.09 3.14 3.01
N MET A 115 -13.97 4.31 3.64
CA MET A 115 -15.01 5.34 3.63
C MET A 115 -15.25 5.94 2.24
N MET A 116 -14.26 5.84 1.35
CA MET A 116 -14.36 6.32 -0.03
C MET A 116 -15.03 5.31 -0.97
N ASP A 117 -15.28 4.09 -0.48
CA ASP A 117 -15.84 2.99 -1.24
C ASP A 117 -17.29 2.62 -0.83
N LEU A 118 -17.87 3.40 0.08
CA LEU A 118 -19.22 3.10 0.60
C LEU A 118 -20.35 3.64 -0.28
N LEU A 119 -20.12 4.77 -0.97
CA LEU A 119 -21.14 5.45 -1.74
C LEU A 119 -20.78 5.44 -3.22
N GLU A 120 -21.68 4.91 -4.03
CA GLU A 120 -21.60 4.99 -5.47
C GLU A 120 -22.23 6.29 -5.98
N LEU A 121 -21.41 7.14 -6.61
CA LEU A 121 -21.82 8.44 -7.13
C LEU A 121 -21.65 8.50 -8.66
N THR A 122 -22.09 7.43 -9.34
CA THR A 122 -22.03 7.36 -10.80
C THR A 122 -22.82 8.48 -11.45
N GLY A 123 -22.19 9.14 -12.45
CA GLY A 123 -22.80 10.25 -13.19
C GLY A 123 -22.48 11.64 -12.64
N LEU A 124 -21.71 11.79 -11.54
CA LEU A 124 -21.27 13.12 -11.08
C LEU A 124 -20.35 13.76 -12.12
N PRO A 125 -20.73 14.95 -12.69
CA PRO A 125 -19.94 15.55 -13.76
C PRO A 125 -18.77 16.38 -13.23
N PHE A 126 -17.66 16.40 -13.99
CA PHE A 126 -16.47 17.21 -13.71
C PHE A 126 -16.09 18.07 -14.93
N PRO A 127 -16.87 19.11 -15.27
CA PRO A 127 -16.60 19.93 -16.44
C PRO A 127 -15.27 20.68 -16.30
N PHE A 128 -14.45 20.69 -17.36
CA PHE A 128 -13.16 21.39 -17.44
C PHE A 128 -12.13 20.98 -16.37
N MET A 129 -12.31 19.85 -15.69
CA MET A 129 -11.40 19.40 -14.65
C MET A 129 -10.44 18.31 -15.16
N PRO A 130 -9.11 18.55 -15.15
CA PRO A 130 -8.13 17.52 -15.42
C PRO A 130 -8.16 16.43 -14.33
N ALA A 131 -7.53 15.28 -14.57
CA ALA A 131 -7.56 14.12 -13.66
C ALA A 131 -7.12 14.50 -12.23
N GLU A 132 -6.05 15.28 -12.10
CA GLU A 132 -5.50 15.74 -10.83
C GLU A 132 -6.51 16.58 -10.02
N ALA A 133 -7.21 17.49 -10.69
CA ALA A 133 -8.22 18.34 -10.04
C ALA A 133 -9.42 17.52 -9.58
N ARG A 134 -9.83 16.50 -10.36
CA ARG A 134 -10.89 15.57 -9.97
C ARG A 134 -10.50 14.75 -8.73
N VAL A 135 -9.26 14.25 -8.69
CA VAL A 135 -8.73 13.54 -7.51
C VAL A 135 -8.73 14.43 -6.28
N LEU A 136 -8.26 15.68 -6.39
CA LEU A 136 -8.26 16.64 -5.29
C LEU A 136 -9.68 16.97 -4.82
N ALA A 137 -10.63 17.16 -5.72
CA ALA A 137 -12.03 17.43 -5.40
C ALA A 137 -12.69 16.27 -4.64
N LEU A 138 -12.36 15.02 -5.03
CA LEU A 138 -12.85 13.83 -4.34
C LEU A 138 -12.24 13.68 -2.94
N LEU A 139 -10.94 13.88 -2.80
CA LEU A 139 -10.25 13.81 -1.50
C LEU A 139 -10.71 14.89 -0.52
N ALA A 140 -11.12 16.06 -1.02
CA ALA A 140 -11.63 17.15 -0.21
C ALA A 140 -12.94 16.83 0.53
N LYS A 141 -13.64 15.72 0.20
CA LYS A 141 -14.84 15.25 0.91
C LYS A 141 -14.52 14.62 2.27
N TYR A 142 -13.24 14.22 2.53
CA TYR A 142 -12.84 13.39 3.68
C TYR A 142 -11.88 14.09 4.66
N PRO A 143 -12.01 15.40 4.97
CA PRO A 143 -11.07 16.12 5.83
C PRO A 143 -11.09 15.61 7.28
N MET A 144 -12.22 15.03 7.72
CA MET A 144 -12.41 14.51 9.07
C MET A 144 -11.46 13.34 9.43
N TYR A 145 -10.91 12.66 8.42
CA TYR A 145 -9.93 11.58 8.63
C TYR A 145 -8.48 12.08 8.59
N GLY A 146 -8.25 13.38 8.57
CA GLY A 146 -6.92 13.98 8.52
C GLY A 146 -6.18 13.68 7.22
N ILE A 147 -6.90 13.56 6.11
CA ILE A 147 -6.32 13.23 4.80
C ILE A 147 -5.61 14.45 4.23
N VAL A 148 -4.30 14.31 3.99
CA VAL A 148 -3.45 15.29 3.29
C VAL A 148 -3.17 14.73 1.90
N PRO A 149 -3.67 15.37 0.84
CA PRO A 149 -3.48 14.91 -0.53
C PRO A 149 -2.04 15.18 -1.00
N ILE A 150 -1.42 14.18 -1.62
CA ILE A 150 -0.16 14.28 -2.36
C ILE A 150 -0.45 13.83 -3.77
N VAL A 151 -0.75 14.76 -4.65
CA VAL A 151 -1.13 14.53 -6.04
C VAL A 151 0.01 15.00 -6.94
N ILE A 152 0.63 14.08 -7.65
CA ILE A 152 1.70 14.39 -8.60
C ILE A 152 1.08 14.68 -9.97
N PRO A 153 1.38 15.81 -10.61
CA PRO A 153 0.88 16.11 -11.95
C PRO A 153 1.26 15.02 -12.95
N SER A 154 0.30 14.65 -13.79
CA SER A 154 0.51 13.63 -14.82
C SER A 154 1.17 14.22 -16.07
N PRO A 155 2.07 13.48 -16.76
CA PRO A 155 2.53 13.87 -18.07
C PRO A 155 1.41 13.82 -19.13
N LEU A 156 0.30 13.14 -18.82
CA LEU A 156 -0.94 13.12 -19.62
C LEU A 156 -1.91 14.26 -19.23
N PHE A 157 -1.37 15.43 -18.92
CA PHE A 157 -2.20 16.56 -18.54
C PHE A 157 -3.09 16.99 -19.69
N GLU A 158 -4.38 16.67 -19.60
CA GLU A 158 -5.42 17.09 -20.53
C GLU A 158 -6.53 17.81 -19.76
N ILE A 159 -6.93 18.98 -20.23
CA ILE A 159 -8.14 19.64 -19.76
C ILE A 159 -9.27 19.21 -20.70
N PRO A 160 -10.24 18.41 -20.24
CA PRO A 160 -11.37 18.02 -21.07
C PRO A 160 -12.14 19.24 -21.52
N ASN A 161 -12.43 19.32 -22.82
CA ASN A 161 -13.32 20.35 -23.34
C ASN A 161 -14.77 19.94 -23.04
N ALA A 162 -15.44 20.65 -22.13
CA ALA A 162 -16.81 20.32 -21.74
C ALA A 162 -17.85 20.51 -22.87
N PHE A 163 -17.46 21.10 -24.01
CA PHE A 163 -18.32 21.18 -25.19
C PHE A 163 -18.27 19.89 -26.02
N ASP A 164 -17.21 19.09 -25.88
CA ASP A 164 -17.05 17.81 -26.59
C ASP A 164 -17.48 16.64 -25.70
N GLU A 165 -16.95 16.57 -24.49
CA GLU A 165 -17.24 15.51 -23.53
C GLU A 165 -17.04 16.00 -22.08
N VAL A 166 -18.04 15.78 -21.22
CA VAL A 166 -17.93 16.02 -19.79
C VAL A 166 -17.56 14.73 -19.08
N PRO A 167 -16.36 14.64 -18.50
CA PRO A 167 -16.00 13.47 -17.70
C PRO A 167 -16.96 13.30 -16.52
N THR A 168 -17.46 12.09 -16.33
CA THR A 168 -18.36 11.73 -15.23
C THR A 168 -17.73 10.68 -14.34
N GLN A 169 -18.03 10.73 -13.05
CA GLN A 169 -17.63 9.71 -12.11
C GLN A 169 -18.29 8.37 -12.46
N GLN A 170 -17.51 7.29 -12.36
CA GLN A 170 -17.98 5.93 -12.49
C GLN A 170 -17.70 5.17 -11.17
N GLY A 171 -18.74 4.62 -10.57
CA GLY A 171 -18.63 3.89 -9.31
C GLY A 171 -18.39 4.76 -8.08
N THR A 172 -17.68 4.22 -7.11
CA THR A 172 -17.35 4.90 -5.86
C THR A 172 -16.19 5.89 -6.04
N ASP A 173 -16.00 6.79 -5.07
CA ASP A 173 -14.88 7.74 -5.09
C ASP A 173 -13.54 7.00 -5.18
N LEU A 174 -13.36 5.92 -4.43
CA LEU A 174 -12.14 5.11 -4.46
C LEU A 174 -11.90 4.45 -5.81
N ASN A 175 -12.94 3.86 -6.40
CA ASN A 175 -12.84 3.17 -7.69
C ASN A 175 -12.50 4.17 -8.79
N TYR A 176 -13.12 5.35 -8.77
CA TYR A 176 -12.85 6.38 -9.76
C TYR A 176 -11.43 6.97 -9.65
N ILE A 177 -10.93 7.23 -8.43
CA ILE A 177 -9.54 7.67 -8.23
C ILE A 177 -8.55 6.60 -8.72
N LYS A 178 -8.80 5.32 -8.43
CA LYS A 178 -7.97 4.21 -8.92
C LYS A 178 -8.03 4.06 -10.44
N TYR A 179 -9.21 4.25 -11.02
CA TYR A 179 -9.36 4.28 -12.48
C TYR A 179 -8.50 5.39 -13.10
N LEU A 180 -8.59 6.63 -12.58
CA LEU A 180 -7.75 7.75 -13.05
C LEU A 180 -6.25 7.48 -12.88
N ALA A 181 -5.87 6.80 -11.80
CA ALA A 181 -4.48 6.37 -11.58
C ALA A 181 -4.05 5.35 -12.64
N SER A 182 -4.89 4.37 -12.95
CA SER A 182 -4.57 3.32 -13.94
C SER A 182 -4.39 3.88 -15.35
N GLU A 183 -5.19 4.87 -15.76
CA GLU A 183 -5.08 5.55 -17.05
C GLU A 183 -3.74 6.29 -17.22
N THR A 184 -3.18 6.77 -16.13
CA THR A 184 -1.90 7.52 -16.13
C THR A 184 -0.68 6.66 -15.77
N GLY A 185 -0.86 5.36 -15.48
CA GLY A 185 0.22 4.50 -14.98
C GLY A 185 0.62 4.81 -13.54
N TYR A 186 -0.25 5.48 -12.81
CA TYR A 186 -0.06 5.88 -11.42
C TYR A 186 -0.66 4.86 -10.44
N THR A 187 -0.38 5.07 -9.17
CA THR A 187 -0.96 4.32 -8.07
C THR A 187 -1.67 5.26 -7.10
N PHE A 188 -2.70 4.74 -6.44
CA PHE A 188 -3.38 5.44 -5.36
C PHE A 188 -3.38 4.60 -4.09
N TYR A 189 -3.03 5.22 -2.99
CA TYR A 189 -3.11 4.61 -1.66
C TYR A 189 -3.21 5.66 -0.55
N ILE A 190 -3.72 5.23 0.60
CA ILE A 190 -3.68 6.02 1.84
C ILE A 190 -2.71 5.33 2.80
N LYS A 191 -1.86 6.13 3.44
CA LYS A 191 -0.98 5.63 4.50
C LYS A 191 -0.94 6.61 5.67
N PRO A 192 -0.73 6.10 6.92
CA PRO A 192 -0.55 6.96 8.07
C PRO A 192 0.63 7.91 7.90
N GLY A 193 0.44 9.16 8.32
CA GLY A 193 1.48 10.17 8.39
C GLY A 193 2.30 10.09 9.68
N PRO A 194 3.26 11.01 9.89
CA PRO A 194 4.12 11.04 11.07
C PRO A 194 3.37 11.44 12.35
N VAL A 195 2.23 12.11 12.21
CA VAL A 195 1.39 12.50 13.34
C VAL A 195 0.18 11.57 13.42
N VAL A 196 -0.11 11.08 14.61
CA VAL A 196 -1.27 10.22 14.85
C VAL A 196 -2.56 10.94 14.44
N GLY A 197 -3.35 10.30 13.59
CA GLY A 197 -4.59 10.88 13.05
C GLY A 197 -4.44 11.63 11.74
N MET A 198 -3.21 11.84 11.26
CA MET A 198 -2.93 12.36 9.92
C MET A 198 -2.67 11.23 8.95
N ASN A 199 -3.22 11.31 7.75
CA ASN A 199 -3.06 10.33 6.69
C ASN A 199 -2.65 11.02 5.39
N TYR A 200 -1.70 10.44 4.67
CA TYR A 200 -1.34 10.88 3.33
C TYR A 200 -2.13 10.07 2.29
N ALA A 201 -2.86 10.77 1.44
CA ALA A 201 -3.47 10.20 0.24
C ALA A 201 -2.55 10.49 -0.95
N TYR A 202 -1.83 9.49 -1.39
CA TYR A 202 -0.88 9.59 -2.49
C TYR A 202 -1.53 9.17 -3.81
N TRP A 203 -1.45 10.03 -4.82
CA TRP A 203 -1.78 9.76 -6.21
C TRP A 203 -0.63 10.18 -7.10
N GLY A 204 0.07 9.22 -7.71
CA GLY A 204 1.28 9.48 -8.47
C GLY A 204 1.96 8.21 -8.96
N PRO A 205 3.14 8.31 -9.61
CA PRO A 205 3.91 7.15 -10.06
C PRO A 205 4.37 6.29 -8.87
N GLU A 206 4.54 5.00 -9.08
CA GLU A 206 5.15 4.14 -8.08
C GLU A 206 6.63 4.49 -7.91
N ILE A 207 7.02 4.85 -6.68
CA ILE A 207 8.38 5.33 -6.40
C ILE A 207 9.28 4.18 -5.98
N ARG A 208 10.29 3.87 -6.79
CA ARG A 208 11.29 2.82 -6.53
C ARG A 208 12.73 3.36 -6.55
N TRP A 209 12.93 4.61 -6.19
CA TRP A 209 14.27 5.21 -6.16
C TRP A 209 14.94 4.93 -4.82
N PRO A 210 16.18 4.41 -4.82
CA PRO A 210 16.96 4.33 -3.60
C PRO A 210 17.38 5.75 -3.20
N THR A 211 16.62 6.37 -2.32
CA THR A 211 16.88 7.69 -1.80
C THR A 211 17.55 7.62 -0.43
N THR A 212 18.74 8.11 -0.35
CA THR A 212 19.56 8.19 0.87
C THR A 212 19.49 9.57 1.55
N SER A 213 18.66 10.48 1.01
CA SER A 213 18.61 11.86 1.49
C SER A 213 17.60 12.04 2.63
N SER A 214 17.93 12.98 3.55
CA SER A 214 17.05 13.44 4.63
C SER A 214 15.68 13.96 4.16
N ILE A 215 15.57 14.33 2.89
CA ILE A 215 14.32 14.73 2.22
C ILE A 215 13.38 13.52 2.08
N ALA A 216 13.90 12.32 1.84
CA ALA A 216 13.10 11.10 1.77
C ALA A 216 12.53 10.67 3.12
N ALA A 217 13.19 10.99 4.22
CA ALA A 217 12.66 10.75 5.56
C ALA A 217 11.52 11.71 5.94
N ALA A 218 11.52 12.91 5.35
CA ALA A 218 10.48 13.92 5.57
C ALA A 218 9.29 13.78 4.62
N THR A 219 9.46 13.07 3.49
CA THR A 219 8.38 12.81 2.54
C THR A 219 7.88 11.38 2.68
N PRO A 220 6.57 11.14 2.56
CA PRO A 220 6.00 9.78 2.62
C PRO A 220 6.40 8.90 1.43
N LEU A 221 7.35 9.33 0.62
CA LEU A 221 7.61 8.83 -0.71
C LEU A 221 8.88 7.98 -0.74
N GLY A 222 8.75 6.65 -0.71
CA GLY A 222 9.79 5.72 -1.17
C GLY A 222 11.12 5.75 -0.40
N ALA A 223 11.09 5.85 0.92
CA ALA A 223 12.30 5.79 1.73
C ALA A 223 13.03 4.44 1.58
N THR A 224 14.36 4.47 1.56
CA THR A 224 15.17 3.25 1.67
C THR A 224 15.25 2.85 3.14
N GLN A 225 14.93 1.60 3.43
CA GLN A 225 14.95 1.02 4.77
C GLN A 225 16.27 0.28 5.00
N PRO A 226 16.68 0.05 6.26
CA PRO A 226 17.86 -0.73 6.59
C PRO A 226 17.86 -2.10 5.90
N ALA A 227 19.04 -2.62 5.56
CA ALA A 227 19.15 -3.87 4.85
C ALA A 227 18.76 -5.06 5.73
N LEU A 228 18.12 -6.04 5.08
CA LEU A 228 17.84 -7.36 5.64
C LEU A 228 18.98 -8.31 5.28
N ASN A 229 19.51 -9.03 6.26
CA ASN A 229 20.65 -9.93 6.12
C ASN A 229 20.22 -11.38 6.33
N ILE A 230 20.67 -12.27 5.46
CA ILE A 230 20.48 -13.72 5.56
C ILE A 230 21.81 -14.44 5.32
N ASN A 231 22.00 -15.63 5.90
CA ASN A 231 23.23 -16.43 5.78
C ASN A 231 24.52 -15.66 6.18
N MET A 232 24.43 -14.80 7.17
CA MET A 232 25.53 -13.97 7.65
C MET A 232 25.82 -14.21 9.14
N ASP A 233 25.61 -15.43 9.62
CA ASP A 233 25.80 -15.84 11.00
C ASP A 233 25.09 -14.91 12.00
N GLU A 234 25.82 -14.34 12.95
CA GLU A 234 25.29 -13.43 13.98
C GLU A 234 24.69 -12.12 13.39
N LEU A 235 25.05 -11.76 12.15
CA LEU A 235 24.52 -10.57 11.47
C LEU A 235 23.23 -10.86 10.72
N SER A 236 22.74 -12.10 10.73
CA SER A 236 21.48 -12.47 10.09
C SER A 236 20.31 -11.86 10.86
N THR A 237 19.52 -11.02 10.17
CA THR A 237 18.31 -10.39 10.73
C THR A 237 17.05 -11.19 10.42
N LEU A 238 17.07 -12.01 9.35
CA LEU A 238 15.94 -12.80 8.88
C LEU A 238 15.89 -14.16 9.56
N ASP A 239 14.67 -14.64 9.85
CA ASP A 239 14.39 -16.02 10.27
C ASP A 239 14.29 -16.95 9.06
N SER A 240 13.67 -16.46 7.99
CA SER A 240 13.48 -17.19 6.74
C SER A 240 13.41 -16.24 5.55
N MET A 241 13.82 -16.75 4.38
CA MET A 241 13.66 -16.04 3.10
C MET A 241 13.57 -17.06 1.97
N SER A 242 12.66 -16.82 1.04
CA SER A 242 12.53 -17.59 -0.20
C SER A 242 12.39 -16.64 -1.38
N PHE A 243 12.89 -17.04 -2.53
CA PHE A 243 12.76 -16.29 -3.78
C PHE A 243 12.15 -17.16 -4.86
N SER A 244 11.36 -16.53 -5.72
CA SER A 244 10.83 -17.12 -6.94
C SER A 244 11.15 -16.19 -8.10
N PHE A 245 11.57 -16.75 -9.23
CA PHE A 245 11.81 -16.04 -10.47
C PHE A 245 10.85 -16.55 -11.55
N ASP A 246 10.00 -15.64 -12.05
CA ASP A 246 9.08 -15.93 -13.15
C ASP A 246 9.64 -15.36 -14.45
N GLY A 247 10.09 -16.23 -15.34
CA GLY A 247 10.59 -15.87 -16.67
C GLY A 247 9.50 -15.38 -17.62
N LEU A 248 8.21 -15.51 -17.28
CA LEU A 248 7.07 -15.06 -18.10
C LEU A 248 6.45 -13.75 -17.60
N ALA A 249 7.02 -13.12 -16.60
CA ALA A 249 6.48 -11.90 -15.99
C ALA A 249 6.47 -10.68 -16.94
N GLY A 250 7.28 -10.70 -18.00
CA GLY A 250 7.36 -9.62 -19.00
C GLY A 250 6.36 -9.78 -20.15
N ALA A 251 5.84 -8.65 -20.65
CA ALA A 251 5.05 -8.59 -21.88
C ALA A 251 5.53 -7.44 -22.79
N PHE A 252 5.46 -7.64 -24.10
CA PHE A 252 5.53 -6.57 -25.08
C PHE A 252 4.14 -5.98 -25.25
N TYR A 253 4.01 -4.68 -25.01
CA TYR A 253 2.75 -3.97 -25.22
C TYR A 253 2.68 -3.38 -26.62
N VAL A 254 1.52 -3.49 -27.24
CA VAL A 254 1.21 -2.86 -28.51
C VAL A 254 -0.04 -2.01 -28.33
N VAL A 255 0.05 -0.74 -28.69
CA VAL A 255 -1.08 0.18 -28.70
C VAL A 255 -1.56 0.38 -30.13
N SER A 256 -2.85 0.54 -30.31
CA SER A 256 -3.43 0.92 -31.60
C SER A 256 -3.69 2.42 -31.60
N ALA A 257 -3.02 3.16 -32.49
CA ALA A 257 -3.22 4.59 -32.62
C ALA A 257 -4.01 4.92 -33.89
N ARG A 258 -5.01 5.80 -33.77
CA ARG A 258 -5.73 6.34 -34.91
C ARG A 258 -4.96 7.51 -35.50
N ILE A 259 -4.63 7.40 -36.78
CA ILE A 259 -4.08 8.51 -37.55
C ILE A 259 -5.25 9.17 -38.28
N PRO A 260 -5.48 10.48 -38.11
CA PRO A 260 -6.67 11.17 -38.64
C PRO A 260 -6.86 10.97 -40.18
N ASP A 261 -5.79 10.88 -40.93
CA ASP A 261 -5.81 10.78 -42.37
C ASP A 261 -5.87 9.35 -42.91
N LEU A 262 -5.83 8.35 -42.01
CA LEU A 262 -5.86 6.93 -42.38
C LEU A 262 -7.17 6.28 -41.88
N CYS A 263 -7.77 5.44 -42.73
CA CYS A 263 -8.99 4.70 -42.37
C CYS A 263 -8.72 3.45 -41.50
N PHE A 264 -7.49 3.26 -41.03
CA PHE A 264 -7.10 2.12 -40.20
C PHE A 264 -6.23 2.56 -39.02
N ASN A 265 -6.20 1.76 -37.97
CA ASN A 265 -5.35 1.99 -36.80
C ASN A 265 -3.96 1.39 -37.05
N VAL A 266 -2.92 2.11 -36.64
CA VAL A 266 -1.54 1.66 -36.76
C VAL A 266 -1.09 1.07 -35.41
N PRO A 267 -0.60 -0.19 -35.38
CA PRO A 267 -0.04 -0.77 -34.17
C PRO A 267 1.34 -0.15 -33.88
N ILE A 268 1.50 0.40 -32.68
CA ILE A 268 2.76 0.99 -32.21
C ILE A 268 3.29 0.10 -31.09
N PRO A 269 4.46 -0.54 -31.23
CA PRO A 269 5.08 -1.28 -30.16
C PRO A 269 5.58 -0.32 -29.06
N VAL A 270 5.27 -0.64 -27.80
CA VAL A 270 5.74 0.12 -26.65
C VAL A 270 6.93 -0.64 -26.03
N PRO A 271 8.08 0.03 -25.86
CA PRO A 271 9.23 -0.63 -25.24
C PRO A 271 8.90 -0.98 -23.78
N PRO A 272 9.41 -2.11 -23.26
CA PRO A 272 9.18 -2.53 -21.88
C PRO A 272 10.03 -1.72 -20.87
N VAL A 273 10.09 -0.42 -21.06
CA VAL A 273 10.87 0.51 -20.22
C VAL A 273 9.91 1.35 -19.42
N GLY A 274 9.85 1.09 -18.13
CA GLY A 274 9.12 1.95 -17.20
C GLY A 274 9.86 3.27 -17.00
N ILE A 275 9.49 4.32 -17.72
CA ILE A 275 10.08 5.66 -17.56
C ILE A 275 9.89 6.16 -16.12
N LEU A 276 8.82 5.72 -15.45
CA LEU A 276 8.47 6.14 -14.09
C LEU A 276 9.03 5.21 -13.01
N ARG A 277 9.60 4.06 -13.39
CA ARG A 277 10.15 3.05 -12.46
C ARG A 277 11.60 2.75 -12.87
N PRO A 278 12.61 3.32 -12.20
CA PRO A 278 14.00 2.99 -12.50
C PRO A 278 14.26 1.51 -12.24
N ALA A 279 15.03 0.88 -13.10
CA ALA A 279 15.37 -0.52 -12.99
C ALA A 279 16.25 -0.79 -11.76
N LEU A 280 15.81 -1.72 -10.90
CA LEU A 280 16.57 -2.21 -9.76
C LEU A 280 17.46 -3.41 -10.13
N ALA A 281 17.17 -4.06 -11.26
CA ALA A 281 17.90 -5.21 -11.79
C ALA A 281 18.49 -4.96 -13.18
N ARG A 282 19.65 -5.58 -13.45
CA ARG A 282 20.34 -5.52 -14.75
C ARG A 282 19.79 -6.53 -15.75
N GLN A 283 19.32 -7.70 -15.24
CA GLN A 283 18.84 -8.81 -16.08
C GLN A 283 17.34 -8.96 -15.88
N GLN A 284 16.59 -8.36 -16.79
CA GLN A 284 15.14 -8.57 -16.86
C GLN A 284 14.85 -9.76 -17.79
N PRO A 285 13.78 -10.54 -17.54
CA PRO A 285 13.39 -11.61 -18.46
C PRO A 285 13.00 -11.01 -19.83
N ILE A 286 13.35 -11.71 -20.88
CA ILE A 286 12.94 -11.32 -22.24
C ILE A 286 11.41 -11.55 -22.34
N PRO A 287 10.64 -10.53 -22.68
CA PRO A 287 9.18 -10.70 -22.82
C PRO A 287 8.85 -11.70 -23.93
N HIS A 288 8.06 -12.72 -23.61
CA HIS A 288 7.57 -13.73 -24.56
C HIS A 288 6.09 -13.56 -24.89
N ARG A 289 5.40 -12.63 -24.22
CA ARG A 289 3.98 -12.32 -24.45
C ARG A 289 3.85 -11.02 -25.22
N LEU A 290 2.88 -10.97 -26.12
CA LEU A 290 2.47 -9.76 -26.81
C LEU A 290 1.04 -9.43 -26.35
N GLU A 291 0.86 -8.24 -25.77
CA GLU A 291 -0.42 -7.79 -25.25
C GLU A 291 -0.84 -6.49 -25.95
N TYR A 292 -2.08 -6.50 -26.48
CA TYR A 292 -2.66 -5.27 -27.03
C TYR A 292 -3.34 -4.47 -25.93
N VAL A 293 -2.99 -3.19 -25.82
CA VAL A 293 -3.63 -2.28 -24.87
C VAL A 293 -5.00 -1.89 -25.41
N SER A 294 -6.04 -2.25 -24.66
CA SER A 294 -7.42 -1.87 -24.99
C SER A 294 -7.65 -0.36 -24.85
N ASN A 295 -8.72 0.15 -25.49
CA ASN A 295 -9.17 1.56 -25.42
C ASN A 295 -8.21 2.59 -26.03
N THR A 296 -7.31 2.18 -26.93
CA THR A 296 -6.42 3.11 -27.66
C THR A 296 -6.88 3.38 -29.09
N ASN A 297 -7.90 2.68 -29.60
CA ASN A 297 -8.33 2.73 -30.99
C ASN A 297 -8.79 4.12 -31.46
N ASP A 298 -9.30 4.95 -30.55
CA ASP A 298 -9.76 6.32 -30.84
C ASP A 298 -8.76 7.38 -30.34
N ALA A 299 -7.68 6.96 -29.72
CA ALA A 299 -6.64 7.85 -29.20
C ALA A 299 -5.71 8.29 -30.32
N GLY A 300 -5.38 9.58 -30.33
CA GLY A 300 -4.29 10.10 -31.18
C GLY A 300 -2.96 9.42 -30.87
N PRO A 301 -1.97 9.45 -31.79
CA PRO A 301 -0.73 8.70 -31.64
C PRO A 301 0.06 9.00 -30.35
N ILE A 302 0.09 10.25 -29.91
CA ILE A 302 0.77 10.69 -28.70
C ILE A 302 0.08 10.10 -27.46
N ARG A 303 -1.25 10.23 -27.37
CA ARG A 303 -2.03 9.70 -26.26
C ARG A 303 -1.95 8.17 -26.19
N ALA A 304 -2.05 7.48 -27.33
CA ALA A 304 -1.90 6.05 -27.40
C ALA A 304 -0.52 5.58 -26.89
N ALA A 305 0.56 6.26 -27.31
CA ALA A 305 1.92 5.96 -26.84
C ALA A 305 2.06 6.16 -25.32
N LEU A 306 1.51 7.25 -24.78
CA LEU A 306 1.54 7.52 -23.33
C LEU A 306 0.73 6.51 -22.52
N LEU A 307 -0.46 6.08 -22.99
CA LEU A 307 -1.23 5.00 -22.39
C LEU A 307 -0.47 3.67 -22.43
N GLY A 308 0.24 3.41 -23.52
CA GLY A 308 1.11 2.24 -23.62
C GLY A 308 2.26 2.27 -22.61
N LEU A 309 2.92 3.41 -22.44
CA LEU A 309 3.96 3.61 -21.43
C LEU A 309 3.40 3.49 -20.00
N ALA A 310 2.20 4.01 -19.75
CA ALA A 310 1.51 3.83 -18.49
C ALA A 310 1.28 2.34 -18.18
N ARG A 311 0.84 1.56 -19.18
CA ARG A 311 0.65 0.12 -19.06
C ARG A 311 1.98 -0.63 -18.86
N ALA A 312 3.02 -0.27 -19.60
CA ALA A 312 4.35 -0.85 -19.44
C ALA A 312 4.94 -0.56 -18.04
N SER A 313 4.64 0.61 -17.45
CA SER A 313 5.07 0.93 -16.08
C SER A 313 4.38 0.12 -15.01
N GLN A 314 3.21 -0.45 -15.28
CA GLN A 314 2.45 -1.33 -14.39
C GLN A 314 2.82 -2.81 -14.53
N GLN A 315 3.82 -3.13 -15.36
CA GLN A 315 4.27 -4.50 -15.59
C GLN A 315 4.66 -5.18 -14.27
N GLY A 316 4.31 -6.46 -14.14
CA GLY A 316 4.63 -7.28 -12.99
C GLY A 316 6.14 -7.48 -12.79
N ASP A 317 6.53 -7.68 -11.56
CA ASP A 317 7.91 -7.98 -11.19
C ASP A 317 8.23 -9.46 -11.44
N ALA A 318 9.41 -9.74 -11.99
CA ALA A 318 9.83 -11.09 -12.30
C ALA A 318 10.39 -11.86 -11.10
N VAL A 319 10.98 -11.17 -10.14
CA VAL A 319 11.48 -11.77 -8.90
C VAL A 319 10.56 -11.38 -7.77
N THR A 320 10.05 -12.37 -7.07
CA THR A 320 9.31 -12.19 -5.81
C THR A 320 10.06 -12.89 -4.70
N GLY A 321 10.11 -12.27 -3.53
CA GLY A 321 10.72 -12.85 -2.34
C GLY A 321 9.76 -12.75 -1.17
N SER A 322 9.75 -13.74 -0.28
CA SER A 322 8.99 -13.71 0.97
C SER A 322 9.86 -14.15 2.13
N GLY A 323 9.69 -13.49 3.26
CA GLY A 323 10.49 -13.78 4.45
C GLY A 323 9.80 -13.34 5.72
N SER A 324 10.43 -13.66 6.84
CA SER A 324 9.98 -13.28 8.18
C SER A 324 11.17 -12.96 9.09
N PHE A 325 10.91 -12.13 10.09
CA PHE A 325 11.90 -11.75 11.09
C PHE A 325 11.24 -11.25 12.39
N ASP A 326 12.03 -11.24 13.44
CA ASP A 326 11.69 -10.61 14.71
C ASP A 326 12.10 -9.13 14.67
N VAL A 327 11.17 -8.24 15.01
CA VAL A 327 11.40 -6.77 14.97
C VAL A 327 12.50 -6.33 15.94
N ASP A 328 12.64 -7.00 17.09
CA ASP A 328 13.69 -6.69 18.06
C ASP A 328 15.09 -6.96 17.48
N ARG A 329 15.23 -7.98 16.61
CA ARG A 329 16.49 -8.32 15.93
C ARG A 329 16.81 -7.37 14.79
N TYR A 330 15.82 -6.99 14.01
CA TYR A 330 15.99 -6.03 12.91
C TYR A 330 16.21 -4.61 13.42
N GLY A 331 15.64 -4.24 14.58
CA GLY A 331 15.81 -2.96 15.25
C GLY A 331 14.96 -1.82 14.70
N THR A 332 14.15 -2.07 13.67
CA THR A 332 13.23 -1.10 13.08
C THR A 332 11.98 -1.78 12.54
N ILE A 333 10.99 -1.00 12.14
CA ILE A 333 9.74 -1.50 11.58
C ILE A 333 9.80 -1.42 10.06
N LEU A 334 9.73 -2.57 9.39
CA LEU A 334 9.63 -2.62 7.92
C LEU A 334 8.25 -2.13 7.47
N ARG A 335 8.22 -1.31 6.44
CA ARG A 335 6.99 -0.72 5.88
C ARG A 335 6.85 -1.07 4.41
N ALA A 336 5.64 -1.35 3.98
CA ALA A 336 5.32 -1.53 2.57
C ALA A 336 5.53 -0.23 1.76
N ARG A 337 5.63 -0.35 0.46
CA ARG A 337 5.82 0.74 -0.51
C ARG A 337 7.16 1.47 -0.39
N ASN A 338 8.10 0.90 0.32
CA ASN A 338 9.46 1.41 0.45
C ASN A 338 10.46 0.41 -0.14
N LEU A 339 11.69 0.85 -0.38
CA LEU A 339 12.77 -0.03 -0.79
C LEU A 339 13.47 -0.63 0.43
N VAL A 340 13.88 -1.89 0.31
CA VAL A 340 14.73 -2.57 1.29
C VAL A 340 15.86 -3.29 0.56
N GLY A 341 17.04 -3.24 1.13
CA GLY A 341 18.17 -4.02 0.64
C GLY A 341 18.16 -5.43 1.20
N ILE A 342 18.53 -6.44 0.40
CA ILE A 342 18.73 -7.81 0.84
C ILE A 342 20.17 -8.19 0.58
N ARG A 343 20.82 -8.84 1.55
CA ARG A 343 22.22 -9.26 1.52
C ARG A 343 22.38 -10.70 1.99
N GLY A 344 23.30 -11.44 1.35
CA GLY A 344 23.62 -12.80 1.71
C GLY A 344 22.77 -13.87 1.01
N ALA A 345 21.90 -13.47 0.07
CA ALA A 345 21.13 -14.38 -0.78
C ALA A 345 21.88 -14.82 -2.05
N GLY A 346 23.07 -14.26 -2.28
CA GLY A 346 23.91 -14.50 -3.44
C GLY A 346 23.76 -13.45 -4.54
N ILE A 347 24.76 -13.33 -5.42
CA ILE A 347 24.94 -12.25 -6.39
C ILE A 347 23.68 -12.00 -7.24
N ALA A 348 22.93 -13.04 -7.60
CA ALA A 348 21.75 -12.91 -8.44
C ALA A 348 20.56 -12.29 -7.67
N PHE A 349 20.43 -12.54 -6.37
CA PHE A 349 19.30 -12.16 -5.56
C PHE A 349 19.59 -11.04 -4.56
N ASP A 350 20.86 -10.71 -4.32
CA ASP A 350 21.22 -9.55 -3.49
C ASP A 350 20.76 -8.25 -4.13
N GLY A 351 20.64 -7.17 -3.36
CA GLY A 351 20.31 -5.83 -3.85
C GLY A 351 19.00 -5.26 -3.32
N TYR A 352 18.54 -4.19 -3.96
CA TYR A 352 17.29 -3.51 -3.57
C TYR A 352 16.06 -4.19 -4.13
N TYR A 353 15.03 -4.23 -3.27
CA TYR A 353 13.69 -4.72 -3.58
C TYR A 353 12.63 -3.72 -3.13
N TYR A 354 11.53 -3.70 -3.83
CA TYR A 354 10.32 -2.98 -3.42
C TYR A 354 9.48 -3.86 -2.51
N VAL A 355 9.11 -3.33 -1.33
CA VAL A 355 8.28 -4.06 -0.36
C VAL A 355 6.81 -3.95 -0.78
N THR A 356 6.26 -5.06 -1.26
CA THR A 356 4.88 -5.15 -1.76
C THR A 356 3.86 -5.38 -0.67
N SER A 357 4.22 -6.11 0.38
CA SER A 357 3.36 -6.30 1.56
C SER A 357 4.17 -6.55 2.81
N VAL A 358 3.61 -6.13 3.95
CA VAL A 358 4.14 -6.43 5.28
C VAL A 358 2.97 -6.81 6.17
N SER A 359 3.09 -7.92 6.89
CA SER A 359 2.18 -8.31 7.95
C SER A 359 2.89 -8.18 9.28
N HIS A 360 2.29 -7.44 10.19
CA HIS A 360 2.73 -7.24 11.56
C HIS A 360 1.92 -8.14 12.48
N ASP A 361 2.54 -9.05 13.15
CA ASP A 361 1.91 -9.94 14.12
C ASP A 361 2.45 -9.63 15.52
N ILE A 362 1.61 -8.98 16.33
CA ILE A 362 1.96 -8.46 17.65
C ILE A 362 1.18 -9.24 18.70
N LYS A 363 1.91 -9.88 19.61
CA LYS A 363 1.39 -10.50 20.81
C LYS A 363 2.13 -9.96 22.03
N ARG A 364 1.68 -10.30 23.22
CA ARG A 364 2.38 -9.87 24.44
C ARG A 364 3.81 -10.39 24.47
N GLY A 365 4.80 -9.50 24.34
CA GLY A 365 6.22 -9.83 24.37
C GLY A 365 6.79 -10.43 23.09
N ASP A 366 6.04 -10.46 21.99
CA ASP A 366 6.46 -10.99 20.70
C ASP A 366 5.96 -10.08 19.57
N TYR A 367 6.88 -9.60 18.73
CA TYR A 367 6.53 -8.80 17.57
C TYR A 367 7.30 -9.31 16.34
N LYS A 368 6.58 -9.98 15.48
CA LYS A 368 7.11 -10.53 14.23
C LYS A 368 6.55 -9.79 13.03
N GLN A 369 7.38 -9.69 12.01
CA GLN A 369 6.95 -9.24 10.69
C GLN A 369 7.19 -10.34 9.66
N SER A 370 6.19 -10.57 8.81
CA SER A 370 6.35 -11.30 7.55
C SER A 370 6.16 -10.32 6.40
N PHE A 371 6.92 -10.50 5.33
CA PHE A 371 6.94 -9.55 4.23
C PHE A 371 7.05 -10.23 2.87
N THR A 372 6.60 -9.52 1.85
CA THR A 372 6.84 -9.87 0.46
C THR A 372 7.51 -8.70 -0.24
N VAL A 373 8.52 -9.02 -1.05
CA VAL A 373 9.27 -8.06 -1.84
C VAL A 373 9.27 -8.45 -3.30
N ALA A 374 9.46 -7.48 -4.18
CA ALA A 374 9.45 -7.71 -5.60
C ALA A 374 10.50 -6.86 -6.33
N ARG A 375 11.00 -7.39 -7.45
CA ARG A 375 11.95 -6.74 -8.35
C ARG A 375 11.76 -7.27 -9.77
N GLU A 376 12.03 -6.44 -10.76
CA GLU A 376 11.79 -6.75 -12.18
C GLU A 376 12.76 -7.78 -12.79
N GLY A 377 13.83 -8.18 -12.11
CA GLY A 377 14.80 -9.13 -12.66
C GLY A 377 15.91 -9.56 -11.71
N LEU A 378 16.88 -10.28 -12.25
CA LEU A 378 18.05 -10.77 -11.53
C LEU A 378 19.23 -9.78 -11.61
N VAL A 379 20.22 -9.95 -10.76
CA VAL A 379 21.44 -9.16 -10.67
C VAL A 379 21.18 -7.67 -10.44
N PRO A 380 21.51 -7.13 -9.27
CA PRO A 380 21.19 -5.75 -8.92
C PRO A 380 21.93 -4.73 -9.79
N THR A 381 21.32 -3.56 -9.98
CA THR A 381 21.98 -2.41 -10.64
C THR A 381 23.05 -1.78 -9.74
N THR A 382 22.86 -1.86 -8.42
CA THR A 382 23.81 -1.34 -7.42
C THR A 382 24.45 -2.48 -6.66
N ASN A 383 25.77 -2.54 -6.64
CA ASN A 383 26.52 -3.60 -5.99
C ASN A 383 26.61 -3.47 -4.45
N THR A 384 26.27 -2.31 -3.90
CA THR A 384 26.31 -2.04 -2.47
C THR A 384 24.97 -1.60 -1.96
N VAL A 385 24.43 -2.37 -1.03
CA VAL A 385 23.24 -2.01 -0.27
C VAL A 385 23.70 -1.33 1.03
N GLN A 386 23.11 -0.18 1.37
CA GLN A 386 23.45 0.52 2.59
C GLN A 386 23.10 -0.31 3.84
N VAL A 387 24.09 -0.44 4.71
CA VAL A 387 23.91 -0.90 6.08
C VAL A 387 23.62 0.34 6.91
N SER A 388 22.59 0.30 7.74
CA SER A 388 22.27 1.35 8.72
C SER A 388 23.41 1.54 9.70
#